data_2a2c67b104717d01f00d607c4400d218
#
_entry.id   2a2c67b104717d01f00d607c4400d218
#
_cell.length_a   1.000
_cell.length_b   1.000
_cell.length_c   1.000
_cell.angle_alpha   90.00
_cell.angle_beta   90.00
_cell.angle_gamma   90.00
#
_symmetry.space_group_name_H-M   'P 1'
#
loop_
_entity.id
_entity.type
_entity.pdbx_description
1 polymer ?
#
loop_
_entity_poly.entity_id
_entity_poly.type
_entity_poly.pdbx_seq_one_letter_code
_entity_poly.pdbx_strand_id
1 'polypeptide(L)'
;CLLLAACGTANTVNGQGSIPKKAQVFFNKGLQKQGYGEYNEAITLFKQAIKKAPEFIDAYDALGNTYQKKNEPKKAISVYKKLLELKSDHYFAFYELGKIYHEEGTLDSAEYFYRNFLNVNRTNDSYAKEAQMKMSNIAFAKIAVKNPVDITPINMGKSINTSEQEYSPAFSIDENTMYITRRTGDLTDRRPNEDLYFATKNEDGWDEIKNLGFLFPCYPPFDFGFFLSVLKGDKKVNTSLI
;
A
#
# COMPACT_ATOMS: atom_id res chain seq x y z
N CYS A 1 33.80 -56.50 -12.53
CA CYS A 1 32.48 -55.96 -12.14
C CYS A 1 32.62 -54.57 -11.59
N LEU A 2 32.40 -53.55 -12.38
CA LEU A 2 32.40 -52.18 -11.99
C LEU A 2 30.94 -51.68 -12.06
N LEU A 3 30.31 -51.44 -10.92
CA LEU A 3 29.03 -50.79 -10.77
C LEU A 3 29.27 -49.26 -10.80
N LEU A 4 28.92 -48.62 -11.88
CA LEU A 4 28.80 -47.14 -11.96
C LEU A 4 27.49 -46.74 -11.27
N ALA A 5 27.58 -46.27 -10.05
CA ALA A 5 26.49 -45.56 -9.38
C ALA A 5 26.36 -44.19 -10.03
N ALA A 6 25.26 -44.01 -10.76
CA ALA A 6 24.86 -42.69 -11.24
C ALA A 6 24.42 -41.81 -10.03
N CYS A 7 25.30 -40.90 -9.64
CA CYS A 7 25.01 -39.90 -8.64
C CYS A 7 24.08 -38.82 -9.26
N GLY A 8 22.77 -39.08 -9.16
CA GLY A 8 21.78 -38.04 -9.42
C GLY A 8 21.80 -37.09 -8.26
N THR A 9 22.34 -35.89 -8.47
CA THR A 9 22.25 -34.80 -7.51
C THR A 9 20.79 -34.36 -7.33
N ALA A 10 20.14 -34.93 -6.32
CA ALA A 10 18.87 -34.41 -5.84
C ALA A 10 19.16 -33.06 -5.14
N ASN A 11 18.77 -31.98 -5.76
CA ASN A 11 18.72 -30.67 -5.09
C ASN A 11 17.66 -30.75 -3.99
N THR A 12 18.05 -31.12 -2.79
CA THR A 12 17.25 -30.98 -1.58
C THR A 12 17.34 -29.56 -1.10
N VAL A 13 16.36 -28.74 -1.49
CA VAL A 13 16.16 -27.40 -0.90
C VAL A 13 15.09 -27.56 0.18
N ASN A 14 15.48 -27.38 1.44
CA ASN A 14 14.61 -27.19 2.61
C ASN A 14 13.63 -28.33 2.97
N GLY A 15 14.08 -29.56 3.14
CA GLY A 15 13.26 -30.61 3.78
C GLY A 15 12.00 -31.03 3.03
N GLN A 16 11.72 -30.46 1.87
CA GLN A 16 10.65 -30.88 0.96
C GLN A 16 11.15 -32.01 0.06
N GLY A 17 10.36 -33.06 -0.09
CA GLY A 17 10.60 -34.10 -1.11
C GLY A 17 10.77 -33.45 -2.50
N SER A 18 11.48 -34.08 -3.41
CA SER A 18 11.73 -33.51 -4.74
C SER A 18 10.41 -33.15 -5.44
N ILE A 19 10.21 -31.90 -5.74
CA ILE A 19 9.01 -31.43 -6.45
C ILE A 19 8.93 -32.13 -7.83
N PRO A 20 7.83 -32.78 -8.16
CA PRO A 20 7.67 -33.47 -9.45
C PRO A 20 7.88 -32.49 -10.61
N LYS A 21 8.65 -32.88 -11.62
CA LYS A 21 8.92 -32.03 -12.80
C LYS A 21 7.66 -31.42 -13.41
N LYS A 22 6.57 -32.17 -13.43
CA LYS A 22 5.29 -31.71 -13.97
C LYS A 22 4.68 -30.58 -13.12
N ALA A 23 4.81 -30.61 -11.79
CA ALA A 23 4.38 -29.55 -10.91
C ALA A 23 5.21 -28.29 -11.16
N GLN A 24 6.54 -28.44 -11.28
CA GLN A 24 7.44 -27.32 -11.58
C GLN A 24 7.13 -26.65 -12.93
N VAL A 25 6.78 -27.43 -13.95
CA VAL A 25 6.38 -26.88 -15.26
C VAL A 25 5.13 -26.02 -15.15
N PHE A 26 4.10 -26.49 -14.41
CA PHE A 26 2.90 -25.69 -14.18
C PHE A 26 3.20 -24.42 -13.38
N PHE A 27 4.02 -24.52 -12.35
CA PHE A 27 4.43 -23.38 -11.54
C PHE A 27 5.15 -22.31 -12.36
N ASN A 28 6.17 -22.70 -13.14
CA ASN A 28 6.93 -21.74 -13.97
C ASN A 28 6.05 -21.05 -15.03
N LYS A 29 5.12 -21.79 -15.67
CA LYS A 29 4.14 -21.20 -16.58
C LYS A 29 3.19 -20.25 -15.84
N GLY A 30 2.79 -20.59 -14.61
CA GLY A 30 1.99 -19.72 -13.77
C GLY A 30 2.67 -18.41 -13.45
N LEU A 31 3.95 -18.42 -13.10
CA LEU A 31 4.76 -17.22 -12.88
C LEU A 31 4.84 -16.35 -14.13
N GLN A 32 5.04 -16.95 -15.29
CA GLN A 32 5.05 -16.24 -16.56
C GLN A 32 3.71 -15.53 -16.82
N LYS A 33 2.58 -16.24 -16.65
CA LYS A 33 1.24 -15.65 -16.80
C LYS A 33 0.95 -14.54 -15.79
N GLN A 34 1.38 -14.74 -14.54
CA GLN A 34 1.28 -13.71 -13.50
C GLN A 34 2.06 -12.44 -13.90
N GLY A 35 3.27 -12.61 -14.47
CA GLY A 35 4.09 -11.51 -14.97
C GLY A 35 3.45 -10.71 -16.11
N TYR A 36 2.63 -11.35 -16.92
CA TYR A 36 1.85 -10.69 -18.00
C TYR A 36 0.51 -10.11 -17.50
N GLY A 37 0.18 -10.24 -16.21
CA GLY A 37 -1.12 -9.80 -15.68
C GLY A 37 -2.28 -10.74 -15.99
N GLU A 38 -2.02 -11.90 -16.58
CA GLU A 38 -3.01 -12.92 -16.92
C GLU A 38 -3.37 -13.77 -15.69
N TYR A 39 -3.92 -13.11 -14.67
CA TYR A 39 -4.10 -13.69 -13.34
C TYR A 39 -5.01 -14.93 -13.31
N ASN A 40 -6.03 -15.01 -14.15
CA ASN A 40 -6.93 -16.18 -14.19
C ASN A 40 -6.20 -17.44 -14.67
N GLU A 41 -5.34 -17.30 -15.67
CA GLU A 41 -4.53 -18.39 -16.18
C GLU A 41 -3.45 -18.78 -15.17
N ALA A 42 -2.78 -17.79 -14.55
CA ALA A 42 -1.81 -18.02 -13.49
C ALA A 42 -2.41 -18.83 -12.33
N ILE A 43 -3.58 -18.45 -11.83
CA ILE A 43 -4.32 -19.16 -10.77
C ILE A 43 -4.58 -20.61 -11.16
N THR A 44 -5.02 -20.83 -12.41
CA THR A 44 -5.29 -22.20 -12.92
C THR A 44 -4.03 -23.04 -12.91
N LEU A 45 -2.92 -22.47 -13.36
CA LEU A 45 -1.62 -23.17 -13.43
C LEU A 45 -1.05 -23.45 -12.03
N PHE A 46 -1.12 -22.51 -11.09
CA PHE A 46 -0.69 -22.73 -9.71
C PHE A 46 -1.53 -23.82 -9.03
N LYS A 47 -2.85 -23.85 -9.24
CA LYS A 47 -3.70 -24.94 -8.76
C LYS A 47 -3.34 -26.29 -9.37
N GLN A 48 -2.95 -26.33 -10.64
CA GLN A 48 -2.45 -27.55 -11.26
C GLN A 48 -1.10 -27.99 -10.68
N ALA A 49 -0.20 -27.06 -10.37
CA ALA A 49 1.05 -27.35 -9.67
C ALA A 49 0.78 -27.96 -8.29
N ILE A 50 -0.09 -27.33 -7.48
CA ILE A 50 -0.51 -27.81 -6.15
C ILE A 50 -1.18 -29.21 -6.25
N LYS A 51 -2.04 -29.43 -7.25
CA LYS A 51 -2.65 -30.75 -7.46
C LYS A 51 -1.61 -31.84 -7.72
N LYS A 52 -0.48 -31.52 -8.35
CA LYS A 52 0.62 -32.46 -8.61
C LYS A 52 1.61 -32.61 -7.46
N ALA A 53 1.73 -31.56 -6.64
CA ALA A 53 2.57 -31.52 -5.46
C ALA A 53 1.84 -30.75 -4.34
N PRO A 54 1.03 -31.42 -3.50
CA PRO A 54 0.23 -30.77 -2.47
C PRO A 54 1.05 -30.03 -1.39
N GLU A 55 2.32 -30.31 -1.28
CA GLU A 55 3.25 -29.66 -0.34
C GLU A 55 4.15 -28.59 -1.01
N PHE A 56 3.81 -28.18 -2.24
CA PHE A 56 4.60 -27.21 -2.97
C PHE A 56 4.36 -25.78 -2.42
N ILE A 57 5.11 -25.41 -1.40
CA ILE A 57 5.02 -24.14 -0.66
C ILE A 57 5.02 -22.93 -1.60
N ASP A 58 5.98 -22.87 -2.54
CA ASP A 58 6.12 -21.75 -3.47
C ASP A 58 4.88 -21.56 -4.37
N ALA A 59 4.20 -22.65 -4.69
CA ALA A 59 2.98 -22.60 -5.49
C ALA A 59 1.78 -22.02 -4.71
N TYR A 60 1.69 -22.28 -3.40
CA TYR A 60 0.70 -21.63 -2.54
C TYR A 60 1.02 -20.15 -2.37
N ASP A 61 2.28 -19.81 -2.17
CA ASP A 61 2.71 -18.41 -2.01
C ASP A 61 2.37 -17.59 -3.27
N ALA A 62 2.76 -18.09 -4.44
CA ALA A 62 2.43 -17.46 -5.72
C ALA A 62 0.91 -17.37 -5.97
N LEU A 63 0.14 -18.39 -5.58
CA LEU A 63 -1.31 -18.40 -5.69
C LEU A 63 -1.95 -17.33 -4.79
N GLY A 64 -1.52 -17.24 -3.53
CA GLY A 64 -1.99 -16.21 -2.58
C GLY A 64 -1.73 -14.80 -3.10
N ASN A 65 -0.49 -14.55 -3.54
CA ASN A 65 -0.10 -13.28 -4.15
C ASN A 65 -0.91 -12.94 -5.41
N THR A 66 -1.20 -13.95 -6.25
CA THR A 66 -2.03 -13.74 -7.45
C THR A 66 -3.46 -13.36 -7.09
N TYR A 67 -4.03 -13.94 -6.05
CA TYR A 67 -5.36 -13.55 -5.58
C TYR A 67 -5.38 -12.12 -5.02
N GLN A 68 -4.33 -11.66 -4.34
CA GLN A 68 -4.23 -10.27 -3.90
C GLN A 68 -4.17 -9.31 -5.10
N LYS A 69 -3.29 -9.59 -6.09
CA LYS A 69 -3.19 -8.79 -7.32
C LYS A 69 -4.52 -8.71 -8.07
N LYS A 70 -5.36 -9.72 -7.94
CA LYS A 70 -6.70 -9.78 -8.53
C LYS A 70 -7.77 -9.12 -7.65
N ASN A 71 -7.40 -8.58 -6.50
CA ASN A 71 -8.31 -8.01 -5.50
C ASN A 71 -9.36 -9.03 -4.97
N GLU A 72 -8.89 -10.26 -4.70
CA GLU A 72 -9.69 -11.35 -4.11
C GLU A 72 -9.14 -11.74 -2.72
N PRO A 73 -9.18 -10.84 -1.70
CA PRO A 73 -8.50 -11.03 -0.43
C PRO A 73 -8.97 -12.27 0.34
N LYS A 74 -10.26 -12.59 0.31
CA LYS A 74 -10.80 -13.77 1.01
C LYS A 74 -10.19 -15.09 0.49
N LYS A 75 -9.92 -15.18 -0.82
CA LYS A 75 -9.26 -16.34 -1.40
C LYS A 75 -7.78 -16.36 -1.06
N ALA A 76 -7.11 -15.21 -1.05
CA ALA A 76 -5.73 -15.10 -0.62
C ALA A 76 -5.56 -15.56 0.84
N ILE A 77 -6.42 -15.09 1.76
CA ILE A 77 -6.45 -15.54 3.16
C ILE A 77 -6.53 -17.07 3.27
N SER A 78 -7.45 -17.67 2.53
CA SER A 78 -7.63 -19.14 2.55
C SER A 78 -6.36 -19.87 2.12
N VAL A 79 -5.69 -19.37 1.07
CA VAL A 79 -4.46 -19.96 0.55
C VAL A 79 -3.30 -19.78 1.53
N TYR A 80 -3.10 -18.59 2.10
CA TYR A 80 -2.02 -18.35 3.07
C TYR A 80 -2.23 -19.10 4.38
N LYS A 81 -3.48 -19.28 4.85
CA LYS A 81 -3.77 -20.16 5.99
C LYS A 81 -3.39 -21.60 5.69
N LYS A 82 -3.72 -22.10 4.48
CA LYS A 82 -3.29 -23.44 4.05
C LYS A 82 -1.77 -23.56 3.96
N LEU A 83 -1.08 -22.52 3.51
CA LEU A 83 0.38 -22.47 3.50
C LEU A 83 0.95 -22.61 4.92
N LEU A 84 0.38 -21.90 5.91
CA LEU A 84 0.82 -21.99 7.30
C LEU A 84 0.51 -23.34 7.96
N GLU A 85 -0.51 -24.07 7.51
CA GLU A 85 -0.72 -25.48 7.90
C GLU A 85 0.41 -26.39 7.41
N LEU A 86 0.95 -26.11 6.21
CA LEU A 86 2.04 -26.91 5.63
C LEU A 86 3.41 -26.48 6.17
N LYS A 87 3.59 -25.19 6.43
CA LYS A 87 4.82 -24.58 6.94
C LYS A 87 4.48 -23.51 7.95
N SER A 88 4.43 -23.89 9.22
CA SER A 88 3.98 -23.05 10.33
C SER A 88 4.89 -21.86 10.65
N ASP A 89 6.11 -21.85 10.11
CA ASP A 89 7.10 -20.76 10.26
C ASP A 89 7.30 -19.95 8.98
N HIS A 90 6.35 -20.01 8.04
CA HIS A 90 6.46 -19.27 6.78
C HIS A 90 6.19 -17.79 7.01
N TYR A 91 7.27 -17.02 7.27
CA TYR A 91 7.22 -15.62 7.67
C TYR A 91 6.43 -14.73 6.71
N PHE A 92 6.60 -14.94 5.40
CA PHE A 92 5.93 -14.12 4.38
C PHE A 92 4.41 -14.30 4.39
N ALA A 93 3.90 -15.53 4.64
CA ALA A 93 2.47 -15.76 4.78
C ALA A 93 1.88 -15.02 6.00
N PHE A 94 2.61 -14.94 7.11
CA PHE A 94 2.21 -14.12 8.26
C PHE A 94 2.14 -12.64 7.90
N TYR A 95 3.15 -12.12 7.18
CA TYR A 95 3.18 -10.72 6.76
C TYR A 95 1.99 -10.38 5.86
N GLU A 96 1.73 -11.20 4.84
CA GLU A 96 0.64 -10.96 3.88
C GLU A 96 -0.74 -11.09 4.53
N LEU A 97 -0.94 -12.04 5.45
CA LEU A 97 -2.17 -12.11 6.25
C LEU A 97 -2.33 -10.89 7.14
N GLY A 98 -1.27 -10.44 7.79
CA GLY A 98 -1.29 -9.20 8.59
C GLY A 98 -1.72 -7.99 7.77
N LYS A 99 -1.18 -7.86 6.56
CA LYS A 99 -1.52 -6.79 5.61
C LYS A 99 -2.99 -6.86 5.19
N ILE A 100 -3.47 -8.03 4.76
CA ILE A 100 -4.86 -8.19 4.31
C ILE A 100 -5.83 -7.85 5.46
N TYR A 101 -5.62 -8.38 6.67
CA TYR A 101 -6.49 -8.10 7.80
C TYR A 101 -6.42 -6.64 8.27
N HIS A 102 -5.27 -5.99 8.11
CA HIS A 102 -5.14 -4.56 8.39
C HIS A 102 -5.96 -3.73 7.39
N GLU A 103 -5.90 -4.06 6.10
CA GLU A 103 -6.70 -3.42 5.04
C GLU A 103 -8.21 -3.65 5.23
N GLU A 104 -8.62 -4.81 5.75
CA GLU A 104 -10.01 -5.12 6.10
C GLU A 104 -10.47 -4.46 7.43
N GLY A 105 -9.59 -3.76 8.14
CA GLY A 105 -9.89 -3.13 9.44
C GLY A 105 -10.03 -4.12 10.60
N THR A 106 -9.69 -5.39 10.41
CA THR A 106 -9.73 -6.44 11.45
C THR A 106 -8.46 -6.38 12.31
N LEU A 107 -8.38 -5.36 13.16
CA LEU A 107 -7.15 -4.96 13.88
C LEU A 107 -6.56 -6.08 14.75
N ASP A 108 -7.40 -6.90 15.42
CA ASP A 108 -6.90 -7.99 16.26
C ASP A 108 -6.23 -9.10 15.46
N SER A 109 -6.82 -9.46 14.32
CA SER A 109 -6.22 -10.43 13.40
C SER A 109 -4.94 -9.89 12.77
N ALA A 110 -4.94 -8.63 12.33
CA ALA A 110 -3.77 -7.99 11.78
C ALA A 110 -2.60 -7.97 12.79
N GLU A 111 -2.88 -7.58 14.04
CA GLU A 111 -1.90 -7.60 15.12
C GLU A 111 -1.34 -9.00 15.35
N TYR A 112 -2.20 -10.01 15.42
CA TYR A 112 -1.78 -11.41 15.60
C TYR A 112 -0.80 -11.84 14.51
N PHE A 113 -1.12 -11.58 13.25
CA PHE A 113 -0.29 -12.02 12.12
C PHE A 113 1.01 -11.23 12.00
N TYR A 114 1.01 -9.91 12.19
CA TYR A 114 2.25 -9.13 12.21
C TYR A 114 3.17 -9.51 13.37
N ARG A 115 2.61 -9.80 14.55
CA ARG A 115 3.39 -10.26 15.70
C ARG A 115 4.07 -11.60 15.41
N ASN A 116 3.33 -12.55 14.81
CA ASN A 116 3.92 -13.82 14.41
C ASN A 116 4.98 -13.64 13.32
N PHE A 117 4.75 -12.77 12.35
CA PHE A 117 5.76 -12.40 11.35
C PHE A 117 7.05 -11.93 12.03
N LEU A 118 6.98 -10.98 12.95
CA LEU A 118 8.14 -10.44 13.65
C LEU A 118 8.85 -11.48 14.54
N ASN A 119 8.11 -12.45 15.06
CA ASN A 119 8.69 -13.53 15.86
C ASN A 119 9.50 -14.53 15.02
N VAL A 120 9.06 -14.82 13.79
CA VAL A 120 9.74 -15.79 12.90
C VAL A 120 10.74 -15.12 11.97
N ASN A 121 10.49 -13.87 11.54
CA ASN A 121 11.42 -13.08 10.76
C ASN A 121 12.49 -12.46 11.66
N ARG A 122 13.67 -13.04 11.67
CA ARG A 122 14.81 -12.59 12.48
C ARG A 122 15.67 -11.52 11.82
N THR A 123 15.28 -11.07 10.62
CA THR A 123 15.98 -10.01 9.89
C THR A 123 15.38 -8.65 10.22
N ASN A 124 16.20 -7.60 10.27
CA ASN A 124 15.72 -6.22 10.40
C ASN A 124 15.63 -5.58 9.01
N ASP A 125 14.91 -6.23 8.12
CA ASP A 125 14.68 -5.79 6.75
C ASP A 125 13.53 -4.75 6.64
N SER A 126 13.23 -4.33 5.43
CA SER A 126 12.15 -3.36 5.17
C SER A 126 10.77 -3.87 5.61
N TYR A 127 10.51 -5.18 5.46
CA TYR A 127 9.26 -5.81 5.88
C TYR A 127 9.09 -5.79 7.40
N ALA A 128 10.18 -6.03 8.15
CA ALA A 128 10.15 -5.97 9.61
C ALA A 128 9.88 -4.53 10.10
N LYS A 129 10.52 -3.53 9.50
CA LYS A 129 10.27 -2.12 9.81
C LYS A 129 8.84 -1.70 9.49
N GLU A 130 8.32 -2.12 8.34
CA GLU A 130 6.94 -1.86 7.97
C GLU A 130 5.96 -2.53 8.94
N ALA A 131 6.16 -3.81 9.28
CA ALA A 131 5.31 -4.51 10.24
C ALA A 131 5.32 -3.85 11.62
N GLN A 132 6.48 -3.38 12.10
CA GLN A 132 6.58 -2.62 13.36
C GLN A 132 5.78 -1.31 13.31
N MET A 133 5.89 -0.57 12.20
CA MET A 133 5.10 0.65 12.00
C MET A 133 3.59 0.33 11.97
N LYS A 134 3.16 -0.73 11.25
CA LYS A 134 1.76 -1.16 11.22
C LYS A 134 1.26 -1.59 12.59
N MET A 135 2.09 -2.27 13.38
CA MET A 135 1.76 -2.63 14.78
C MET A 135 1.52 -1.39 15.66
N SER A 136 2.36 -0.34 15.51
CA SER A 136 2.18 0.93 16.23
C SER A 136 0.88 1.61 15.81
N ASN A 137 0.57 1.64 14.51
CA ASN A 137 -0.67 2.19 13.98
C ASN A 137 -1.91 1.42 14.47
N ILE A 138 -1.84 0.08 14.55
CA ILE A 138 -2.91 -0.76 15.09
C ILE A 138 -3.13 -0.45 16.59
N ALA A 139 -2.06 -0.31 17.36
CA ALA A 139 -2.17 0.03 18.78
C ALA A 139 -2.87 1.38 18.97
N PHE A 140 -2.49 2.40 18.19
CA PHE A 140 -3.16 3.70 18.19
C PHE A 140 -4.64 3.58 17.75
N ALA A 141 -4.92 2.87 16.66
CA ALA A 141 -6.27 2.70 16.14
C ALA A 141 -7.21 2.03 17.15
N LYS A 142 -6.72 1.03 17.88
CA LYS A 142 -7.49 0.36 18.97
C LYS A 142 -7.86 1.31 20.11
N ILE A 143 -7.01 2.28 20.42
CA ILE A 143 -7.29 3.31 21.42
C ILE A 143 -8.28 4.33 20.85
N ALA A 144 -8.07 4.79 19.63
CA ALA A 144 -8.92 5.78 18.96
C ALA A 144 -10.36 5.28 18.78
N VAL A 145 -10.54 4.02 18.39
CA VAL A 145 -11.87 3.41 18.25
C VAL A 145 -12.63 3.33 19.58
N LYS A 146 -11.91 3.13 20.70
CA LYS A 146 -12.51 3.11 22.03
C LYS A 146 -12.85 4.51 22.57
N ASN A 147 -12.18 5.53 22.05
CA ASN A 147 -12.34 6.92 22.44
C ASN A 147 -12.64 7.76 21.18
N PRO A 148 -13.81 7.58 20.56
CA PRO A 148 -14.16 8.32 19.37
C PRO A 148 -14.20 9.82 19.72
N VAL A 149 -13.52 10.63 18.91
CA VAL A 149 -13.66 12.08 18.97
C VAL A 149 -14.91 12.41 18.19
N ASP A 150 -15.83 13.13 18.81
CA ASP A 150 -17.04 13.61 18.13
C ASP A 150 -16.64 14.72 17.13
N ILE A 151 -16.25 14.29 15.95
CA ILE A 151 -15.93 15.16 14.82
C ILE A 151 -17.11 15.08 13.88
N THR A 152 -17.96 16.09 13.92
CA THR A 152 -18.95 16.31 12.87
C THR A 152 -18.26 17.08 11.74
N PRO A 153 -18.00 16.48 10.57
CA PRO A 153 -17.41 17.20 9.46
C PRO A 153 -18.33 18.34 9.04
N ILE A 154 -17.81 19.57 9.12
CA ILE A 154 -18.55 20.75 8.68
C ILE A 154 -18.14 21.05 7.24
N ASN A 155 -19.14 21.10 6.35
CA ASN A 155 -18.90 21.56 4.99
C ASN A 155 -18.52 23.04 5.03
N MET A 156 -17.38 23.40 4.48
CA MET A 156 -16.84 24.76 4.50
C MET A 156 -17.61 25.73 3.59
N GLY A 157 -18.67 25.25 2.95
CA GLY A 157 -19.52 26.07 2.10
C GLY A 157 -19.01 26.23 0.66
N LYS A 158 -19.81 26.89 -0.14
CA LYS A 158 -19.53 27.07 -1.59
C LYS A 158 -18.32 27.98 -1.86
N SER A 159 -17.92 28.77 -0.87
CA SER A 159 -16.70 29.61 -0.98
C SER A 159 -15.44 28.77 -1.16
N ILE A 160 -15.40 27.57 -0.56
CA ILE A 160 -14.27 26.66 -0.59
C ILE A 160 -14.58 25.44 -1.47
N ASN A 161 -15.69 24.76 -1.18
CA ASN A 161 -16.06 23.52 -1.88
C ASN A 161 -16.83 23.86 -3.16
N THR A 162 -16.24 23.57 -4.31
CA THR A 162 -16.84 23.79 -5.63
C THR A 162 -17.27 22.46 -6.27
N SER A 163 -17.59 22.48 -7.55
CA SER A 163 -17.81 21.27 -8.33
C SER A 163 -16.52 20.58 -8.77
N GLU A 164 -15.38 21.24 -8.57
CA GLU A 164 -14.06 20.72 -8.91
C GLU A 164 -13.50 19.86 -7.76
N GLN A 165 -12.36 19.23 -7.98
CA GLN A 165 -11.69 18.46 -6.94
C GLN A 165 -10.74 19.35 -6.14
N GLU A 166 -11.07 19.55 -4.87
CA GLU A 166 -10.21 20.21 -3.90
C GLU A 166 -9.55 19.17 -2.98
N TYR A 167 -8.23 19.31 -2.75
CA TYR A 167 -7.48 18.42 -1.89
C TYR A 167 -6.23 19.07 -1.30
N SER A 168 -5.59 18.36 -0.37
CA SER A 168 -4.37 18.82 0.32
C SER A 168 -4.50 20.19 1.01
N PRO A 169 -5.53 20.41 1.86
CA PRO A 169 -5.63 21.66 2.59
C PRO A 169 -4.45 21.84 3.56
N ALA A 170 -3.91 23.05 3.59
CA ALA A 170 -2.89 23.47 4.55
C ALA A 170 -3.27 24.81 5.14
N PHE A 171 -3.02 25.01 6.42
CA PHE A 171 -3.32 26.25 7.11
C PHE A 171 -2.04 27.03 7.44
N SER A 172 -2.14 28.36 7.44
CA SER A 172 -1.12 29.22 8.05
C SER A 172 -1.02 28.94 9.56
N ILE A 173 0.09 29.33 10.19
CA ILE A 173 0.34 29.09 11.61
C ILE A 173 -0.73 29.76 12.50
N ASP A 174 -1.26 30.90 12.05
CA ASP A 174 -2.32 31.65 12.73
C ASP A 174 -3.73 31.16 12.39
N GLU A 175 -3.84 30.10 11.54
CA GLU A 175 -5.08 29.50 11.06
C GLU A 175 -6.04 30.47 10.35
N ASN A 176 -5.53 31.63 9.91
CA ASN A 176 -6.34 32.65 9.22
C ASN A 176 -6.29 32.54 7.69
N THR A 177 -5.37 31.77 7.15
CA THR A 177 -5.26 31.51 5.71
C THR A 177 -5.23 29.99 5.46
N MET A 178 -6.07 29.55 4.54
CA MET A 178 -6.06 28.19 4.06
C MET A 178 -5.55 28.14 2.62
N TYR A 179 -4.66 27.21 2.34
CA TYR A 179 -4.20 26.89 1.01
C TYR A 179 -4.78 25.54 0.60
N ILE A 180 -5.13 25.39 -0.66
CA ILE A 180 -5.76 24.16 -1.17
C ILE A 180 -5.36 23.97 -2.62
N THR A 181 -5.13 22.72 -3.02
CA THR A 181 -4.94 22.37 -4.43
C THR A 181 -6.30 22.11 -5.05
N ARG A 182 -6.57 22.73 -6.19
CA ARG A 182 -7.77 22.46 -6.99
C ARG A 182 -7.36 21.90 -8.34
N ARG A 183 -7.99 20.80 -8.69
CA ARG A 183 -7.86 20.17 -10.01
C ARG A 183 -9.05 20.58 -10.85
N THR A 184 -8.78 21.22 -11.99
CA THR A 184 -9.79 21.62 -12.98
C THR A 184 -9.65 20.80 -14.25
N GLY A 185 -10.76 20.56 -14.96
CA GLY A 185 -10.79 19.86 -16.23
C GLY A 185 -11.19 18.39 -16.13
N ASP A 186 -11.00 17.65 -17.23
CA ASP A 186 -11.41 16.25 -17.33
C ASP A 186 -10.53 15.34 -16.44
N LEU A 187 -11.16 14.50 -15.63
CA LEU A 187 -10.49 13.53 -14.75
C LEU A 187 -9.68 12.48 -15.52
N THR A 188 -9.95 12.32 -16.81
CA THR A 188 -9.24 11.38 -17.69
C THR A 188 -8.00 12.00 -18.33
N ASP A 189 -7.79 13.30 -18.18
CA ASP A 189 -6.60 13.95 -18.71
C ASP A 189 -5.34 13.45 -17.99
N ARG A 190 -4.33 13.06 -18.75
CA ARG A 190 -3.02 12.61 -18.23
C ARG A 190 -2.21 13.76 -17.62
N ARG A 191 -2.55 15.00 -17.91
CA ARG A 191 -1.96 16.21 -17.36
C ARG A 191 -3.06 17.09 -16.81
N PRO A 192 -3.58 16.78 -15.62
CA PRO A 192 -4.60 17.61 -14.99
C PRO A 192 -4.05 19.01 -14.75
N ASN A 193 -4.90 19.99 -14.91
CA ASN A 193 -4.58 21.35 -14.54
C ASN A 193 -4.79 21.50 -13.02
N GLU A 194 -3.69 21.46 -12.27
CA GLU A 194 -3.68 21.54 -10.81
C GLU A 194 -3.05 22.87 -10.40
N ASP A 195 -3.85 23.73 -9.79
CA ASP A 195 -3.43 25.02 -9.32
C ASP A 195 -3.55 25.14 -7.80
N LEU A 196 -2.74 26.00 -7.21
CA LEU A 196 -2.81 26.32 -5.81
C LEU A 196 -3.75 27.52 -5.60
N TYR A 197 -4.68 27.36 -4.67
CA TYR A 197 -5.64 28.39 -4.27
C TYR A 197 -5.46 28.73 -2.80
N PHE A 198 -5.97 29.90 -2.40
CA PHE A 198 -6.03 30.28 -1.00
C PHE A 198 -7.35 30.97 -0.66
N ALA A 199 -7.73 30.90 0.61
CA ALA A 199 -8.83 31.64 1.20
C ALA A 199 -8.38 32.22 2.54
N THR A 200 -8.91 33.39 2.88
CA THR A 200 -8.69 34.03 4.18
C THR A 200 -9.93 33.89 5.05
N LYS A 201 -9.74 33.78 6.35
CA LYS A 201 -10.82 33.66 7.33
C LYS A 201 -11.33 35.07 7.67
N ASN A 202 -12.65 35.22 7.75
CA ASN A 202 -13.32 36.42 8.18
C ASN A 202 -14.33 36.12 9.31
N GLU A 203 -15.09 37.10 9.75
CA GLU A 203 -16.08 36.98 10.85
C GLU A 203 -17.22 35.98 10.48
N ASP A 204 -17.56 35.86 9.19
CA ASP A 204 -18.63 35.01 8.67
C ASP A 204 -18.13 33.58 8.24
N GLY A 205 -16.81 33.35 8.33
CA GLY A 205 -16.19 32.06 7.93
C GLY A 205 -15.00 32.23 7.00
N TRP A 206 -15.07 31.70 5.80
CA TRP A 206 -14.00 31.78 4.80
C TRP A 206 -14.42 32.64 3.61
N ASP A 207 -13.52 33.49 3.16
CA ASP A 207 -13.69 34.22 1.90
C ASP A 207 -13.76 33.28 0.71
N GLU A 208 -14.21 33.80 -0.43
CA GLU A 208 -14.17 33.07 -1.68
C GLU A 208 -12.72 32.71 -2.04
N ILE A 209 -12.51 31.44 -2.43
CA ILE A 209 -11.21 30.91 -2.76
C ILE A 209 -10.63 31.59 -4.01
N LYS A 210 -9.37 32.02 -3.94
CA LYS A 210 -8.67 32.73 -5.00
C LYS A 210 -7.51 31.91 -5.51
N ASN A 211 -7.34 31.88 -6.84
CA ASN A 211 -6.15 31.28 -7.44
C ASN A 211 -4.91 32.07 -7.02
N LEU A 212 -3.88 31.38 -6.57
CA LEU A 212 -2.62 32.00 -6.14
C LEU A 212 -1.83 32.60 -7.34
N GLY A 213 -2.26 32.25 -8.57
CA GLY A 213 -1.68 32.74 -9.81
C GLY A 213 -0.30 32.17 -10.11
N PHE A 214 0.32 32.68 -11.17
CA PHE A 214 1.66 32.31 -11.65
C PHE A 214 2.82 32.77 -10.72
N LEU A 215 2.59 32.92 -9.43
CA LEU A 215 3.68 33.20 -8.50
C LEU A 215 4.70 32.08 -8.40
N PHE A 216 4.36 30.89 -8.92
CA PHE A 216 5.27 29.77 -9.02
C PHE A 216 5.11 29.13 -10.41
N PRO A 217 6.08 29.31 -11.32
CA PRO A 217 6.08 28.53 -12.55
C PRO A 217 6.13 27.06 -12.19
N CYS A 218 5.17 26.27 -12.71
CA CYS A 218 5.13 24.83 -12.57
C CYS A 218 6.34 24.17 -13.23
N TYR A 219 7.46 24.13 -12.52
CA TYR A 219 8.62 23.32 -12.87
C TYR A 219 8.90 22.36 -11.70
N PRO A 220 8.85 21.04 -11.89
CA PRO A 220 9.19 20.10 -10.84
C PRO A 220 10.70 20.10 -10.56
N PRO A 221 11.11 19.83 -9.31
CA PRO A 221 10.30 19.40 -8.18
C PRO A 221 9.92 20.56 -7.24
N PHE A 222 8.70 20.51 -6.75
CA PHE A 222 8.17 21.43 -5.74
C PHE A 222 9.07 21.36 -4.50
N ASP A 223 9.83 22.40 -4.22
CA ASP A 223 10.65 22.48 -3.00
C ASP A 223 9.71 22.77 -1.80
N PHE A 224 9.32 21.70 -1.14
CA PHE A 224 8.50 21.75 0.07
C PHE A 224 9.15 22.61 1.18
N GLY A 225 10.50 22.73 1.17
CA GLY A 225 11.24 23.59 2.08
C GLY A 225 10.99 25.07 1.80
N PHE A 226 10.88 25.46 0.54
CA PHE A 226 10.55 26.84 0.16
C PHE A 226 9.12 27.20 0.56
N PHE A 227 8.16 26.30 0.33
CA PHE A 227 6.76 26.49 0.73
C PHE A 227 6.62 26.64 2.25
N LEU A 228 7.30 25.80 3.03
CA LEU A 228 7.35 25.92 4.49
C LEU A 228 8.00 27.25 4.94
N SER A 229 8.98 27.79 4.23
CA SER A 229 9.61 29.06 4.56
C SER A 229 8.67 30.25 4.29
N VAL A 230 7.83 30.18 3.25
CA VAL A 230 6.78 31.15 2.97
C VAL A 230 5.68 31.08 4.04
N LEU A 231 5.27 29.90 4.44
CA LEU A 231 4.27 29.70 5.52
C LEU A 231 4.77 30.18 6.88
N LYS A 232 6.08 30.14 7.14
CA LYS A 232 6.70 30.63 8.39
C LYS A 232 6.90 32.15 8.43
N GLY A 233 6.55 32.85 7.36
CA GLY A 233 6.76 34.33 7.29
C GLY A 233 8.22 34.75 7.22
N ASP A 234 9.16 33.80 7.02
CA ASP A 234 10.60 34.05 7.09
C ASP A 234 11.16 34.81 5.87
N LYS A 235 10.37 34.96 4.81
CA LYS A 235 10.76 35.73 3.62
C LYS A 235 9.64 36.68 3.20
N LYS A 236 9.88 37.96 3.29
CA LYS A 236 9.10 38.96 2.56
C LYS A 236 9.27 38.69 1.08
N VAL A 237 8.20 38.22 0.42
CA VAL A 237 8.18 38.11 -1.04
C VAL A 237 8.25 39.55 -1.59
N ASN A 238 9.38 39.87 -2.18
CA ASN A 238 9.57 41.21 -2.79
C ASN A 238 8.78 41.16 -4.13
N THR A 239 7.60 41.79 -4.14
CA THR A 239 6.69 41.90 -5.30
C THR A 239 7.18 42.84 -6.38
N SER A 240 8.46 43.22 -6.38
CA SER A 240 9.04 44.16 -7.35
C SER A 240 9.80 43.54 -8.51
N LEU A 241 9.51 42.24 -8.82
CA LEU A 241 10.01 41.58 -10.04
C LEU A 241 8.80 41.10 -10.84
N ILE A 242 8.11 42.04 -11.47
CA ILE A 242 7.30 41.83 -12.68
C ILE A 242 8.01 42.54 -13.83
#